data_8ceb1899889ccea0fffdbe5e2124627c
#
_entry.id   8ceb1899889ccea0fffdbe5e2124627c
#
_cell.length_a   1.000
_cell.length_b   1.000
_cell.length_c   1.000
_cell.angle_alpha   90.00
_cell.angle_beta   90.00
_cell.angle_gamma   90.00
#
_symmetry.space_group_name_H-M   'P 1'
#
loop_
_entity.id
_entity.type
_entity.pdbx_description
1 polymer ?
#
loop_
_entity_poly.entity_id
_entity_poly.type
_entity_poly.pdbx_seq_one_letter_code
_entity_poly.pdbx_strand_id
1 'polypeptide(L)'
;MVEPFRQSLRTYIAPPPPTTSRSVPTVGSVLAVYGTAPRQVTGRPHRNGTILEQVFDNPRHGPYHEDMSTAPRLAAAKRDWGHDESGCTVLHIDMDAFYASLEVARQPELKGKPVVIGTGPRSVVSAANYEARRYGINSAMPSARARQLCPNAVFLPVDIRYYRKVSQSIMRDVFLTVTDRFEQVSVDEGYMDVSGALLRWGKPSAIGAWIRHEVERRFHVTCSVGIAANKLVAKIASTNAKPNGMLLIPSSRSAEFVQMMPLRSIPGIGPKLEQRLNTWGIASVADLSQLSMEQLTQATGSPANARHLWMASRGMDDRIVTPTHVEKSIGSEETLLEDTTDQRIACQQLRESCNTIARSLRNRGFMARTVTVKLRFTDLRYRTRSCTLGQPADAASTLYPTCVTLLHAMLDMRGDDATQPLPRPVRLIGVSVSGLTKANNTAIQPSLDDLLEEHGRTDETTTSNRLRAAEAALDAVRSKYGNQAANLGI
;
A
#
# COMPACT_ATOMS: atom_id res chain seq x y z
N MET A 1 41.53 -35.41 -24.54
CA MET A 1 42.67 -34.52 -24.32
C MET A 1 42.15 -33.13 -24.11
N VAL A 2 42.04 -32.67 -22.90
CA VAL A 2 42.25 -31.30 -22.40
C VAL A 2 41.97 -31.34 -20.88
N GLU A 3 42.99 -31.07 -20.10
CA GLU A 3 42.96 -31.03 -18.65
C GLU A 3 42.39 -29.71 -18.07
N PRO A 4 41.99 -29.69 -16.79
CA PRO A 4 41.41 -28.53 -16.15
C PRO A 4 42.43 -27.75 -15.34
N PHE A 5 42.32 -26.41 -15.36
CA PHE A 5 43.08 -25.51 -14.48
C PHE A 5 42.34 -25.28 -13.17
N ARG A 6 42.89 -25.75 -12.06
CA ARG A 6 42.60 -25.30 -10.70
C ARG A 6 43.48 -24.11 -10.37
N GLN A 7 42.89 -23.00 -9.86
CA GLN A 7 43.65 -22.06 -9.07
C GLN A 7 42.85 -21.63 -7.82
N SER A 8 43.58 -21.67 -6.73
CA SER A 8 43.23 -21.55 -5.34
C SER A 8 42.76 -20.17 -4.89
N LEU A 9 41.69 -20.15 -4.07
CA LEU A 9 41.28 -19.02 -3.26
C LEU A 9 42.19 -18.85 -2.05
N ARG A 10 42.85 -17.71 -1.93
CA ARG A 10 43.46 -17.22 -0.68
C ARG A 10 42.51 -16.27 -0.01
N THR A 11 42.09 -16.63 1.17
CA THR A 11 41.33 -15.82 2.13
C THR A 11 42.21 -14.71 2.69
N TYR A 12 41.79 -13.48 2.56
CA TYR A 12 42.37 -12.32 3.25
C TYR A 12 41.42 -11.92 4.38
N ILE A 13 41.88 -12.05 5.62
CA ILE A 13 41.22 -11.58 6.83
C ILE A 13 41.84 -10.21 7.15
N ALA A 14 41.03 -9.15 7.18
CA ALA A 14 41.45 -7.85 7.62
C ALA A 14 41.13 -7.65 9.13
N PRO A 15 41.94 -6.92 9.91
CA PRO A 15 41.75 -6.73 11.34
C PRO A 15 40.72 -5.62 11.64
N PRO A 16 40.09 -5.62 12.82
CA PRO A 16 39.08 -4.64 13.22
C PRO A 16 39.69 -3.27 13.60
N PRO A 17 38.95 -2.17 13.42
CA PRO A 17 39.39 -0.84 13.80
C PRO A 17 39.27 -0.58 15.31
N PRO A 18 40.05 0.37 15.87
CA PRO A 18 40.12 0.61 17.31
C PRO A 18 38.92 1.43 17.83
N THR A 19 38.50 1.07 19.03
CA THR A 19 37.52 1.77 19.86
C THR A 19 38.07 3.08 20.41
N THR A 20 37.40 4.20 20.09
CA THR A 20 37.58 5.45 20.85
C THR A 20 36.29 5.80 21.57
N SER A 21 36.38 5.77 22.90
CA SER A 21 35.42 6.34 23.84
C SER A 21 35.42 7.87 23.78
N ARG A 22 34.27 8.51 23.59
CA ARG A 22 34.08 9.89 23.94
C ARG A 22 32.73 10.11 24.64
N SER A 23 32.87 10.73 25.81
CA SER A 23 31.88 11.14 26.78
C SER A 23 30.80 12.09 26.23
N VAL A 24 29.58 11.86 26.71
CA VAL A 24 28.39 12.69 26.51
C VAL A 24 28.39 13.83 27.56
N PRO A 25 28.09 15.08 27.20
CA PRO A 25 27.67 16.07 28.17
C PRO A 25 26.14 16.17 28.22
N THR A 26 25.62 16.10 29.42
CA THR A 26 24.25 16.37 29.85
C THR A 26 23.93 17.86 29.75
N VAL A 27 22.85 18.23 29.06
CA VAL A 27 22.22 19.58 29.21
C VAL A 27 20.72 19.35 29.15
N GLY A 28 20.00 19.51 30.24
CA GLY A 28 19.35 20.70 30.70
C GLY A 28 17.94 20.80 30.14
N SER A 29 16.93 20.43 30.99
CA SER A 29 15.48 20.56 30.76
C SER A 29 15.07 22.02 30.49
N VAL A 30 14.22 22.25 29.48
CA VAL A 30 13.31 23.41 29.44
C VAL A 30 11.91 22.90 29.10
N LEU A 31 11.05 22.98 30.12
CA LEU A 31 9.58 22.84 29.98
C LEU A 31 9.05 24.09 29.27
N ALA A 32 8.24 23.90 28.21
CA ALA A 32 7.27 24.89 27.79
C ALA A 32 5.91 24.22 27.68
N VAL A 33 5.04 24.59 28.57
CA VAL A 33 3.63 24.21 28.67
C VAL A 33 2.84 25.04 27.67
N TYR A 34 2.10 24.38 26.77
CA TYR A 34 0.85 24.91 26.26
C TYR A 34 -0.16 23.77 26.17
N GLY A 35 -1.18 23.89 27.05
CA GLY A 35 -2.27 22.95 27.15
C GLY A 35 -3.38 23.22 26.16
N THR A 36 -4.00 22.17 25.71
CA THR A 36 -5.45 22.03 25.61
C THR A 36 -5.77 20.56 25.82
N ALA A 37 -6.36 20.27 26.96
CA ALA A 37 -6.81 18.94 27.35
C ALA A 37 -8.06 18.53 26.53
N PRO A 38 -8.16 17.29 26.09
CA PRO A 38 -9.43 16.73 25.61
C PRO A 38 -10.33 16.43 26.81
N ARG A 39 -11.60 16.81 26.71
CA ARG A 39 -12.65 16.49 27.70
C ARG A 39 -12.78 14.97 27.84
N GLN A 40 -12.49 14.48 29.04
CA GLN A 40 -12.84 13.14 29.48
C GLN A 40 -14.36 13.05 29.69
N VAL A 41 -15.00 12.16 28.95
CA VAL A 41 -16.34 11.66 29.30
C VAL A 41 -16.15 10.43 30.14
N THR A 42 -16.49 10.51 31.42
CA THR A 42 -16.44 9.40 32.37
C THR A 42 -17.59 8.43 32.11
N GLY A 43 -17.30 7.37 31.35
CA GLY A 43 -18.12 6.16 31.31
C GLY A 43 -17.42 5.08 32.14
N ARG A 44 -18.17 4.36 32.99
CA ARG A 44 -17.65 3.31 33.89
C ARG A 44 -16.80 2.29 33.12
N PRO A 45 -15.67 1.82 33.68
CA PRO A 45 -14.78 0.90 33.00
C PRO A 45 -15.42 -0.49 32.94
N HIS A 46 -15.68 -0.97 31.74
CA HIS A 46 -15.73 -2.40 31.46
C HIS A 46 -14.30 -2.85 31.10
N ARG A 47 -13.93 -3.97 31.67
CA ARG A 47 -12.60 -4.60 31.66
C ARG A 47 -12.01 -4.70 30.24
N ASN A 48 -10.71 -4.35 30.18
CA ASN A 48 -9.79 -4.60 29.06
C ASN A 48 -9.84 -3.66 27.84
N GLY A 49 -9.07 -2.62 27.87
CA GLY A 49 -8.67 -1.79 26.72
C GLY A 49 -9.15 -0.33 26.78
N THR A 50 -8.25 0.60 26.59
CA THR A 50 -8.59 2.02 26.48
C THR A 50 -9.25 2.28 25.15
N ILE A 51 -10.56 2.62 25.13
CA ILE A 51 -11.29 3.02 23.94
C ILE A 51 -11.00 4.49 23.66
N LEU A 52 -10.26 4.78 22.61
CA LEU A 52 -10.07 6.13 22.09
C LEU A 52 -11.05 6.37 20.94
N GLU A 53 -11.99 7.26 21.17
CA GLU A 53 -12.88 7.74 20.12
C GLU A 53 -12.17 8.83 19.32
N GLN A 54 -11.72 8.48 18.11
CA GLN A 54 -11.31 9.45 17.11
C GLN A 54 -12.31 9.39 15.95
N VAL A 55 -13.22 10.37 15.93
CA VAL A 55 -14.05 10.63 14.76
C VAL A 55 -13.15 11.32 13.73
N PHE A 56 -12.49 10.54 12.89
CA PHE A 56 -11.83 11.08 11.72
C PHE A 56 -12.79 10.98 10.52
N ASP A 57 -13.28 12.11 10.11
CA ASP A 57 -13.85 12.32 8.77
C ASP A 57 -12.66 12.38 7.78
N ASN A 58 -11.86 11.30 7.76
CA ASN A 58 -10.68 11.19 6.90
C ASN A 58 -10.92 10.10 5.86
N PRO A 59 -11.07 10.44 4.57
CA PRO A 59 -11.26 9.48 3.48
C PRO A 59 -9.95 8.85 3.03
N ARG A 60 -8.98 8.62 3.92
CA ARG A 60 -7.69 8.02 3.56
C ARG A 60 -7.54 6.62 4.13
N HIS A 61 -7.17 5.71 3.21
CA HIS A 61 -6.64 4.35 3.33
C HIS A 61 -7.64 3.21 3.26
N GLY A 62 -8.03 2.88 2.03
CA GLY A 62 -8.21 1.49 1.63
C GLY A 62 -6.86 0.99 1.07
N PRO A 63 -6.42 -0.23 1.38
CA PRO A 63 -5.05 -0.69 1.05
C PRO A 63 -4.76 -0.94 -0.43
N TYR A 64 -5.64 -0.60 -1.37
CA TYR A 64 -5.48 -0.98 -2.79
C TYR A 64 -5.87 0.08 -3.83
N HIS A 65 -6.01 1.38 -3.49
CA HIS A 65 -6.59 2.32 -4.46
C HIS A 65 -5.80 3.60 -4.79
N GLU A 66 -4.54 3.74 -4.43
CA GLU A 66 -3.86 5.02 -4.67
C GLU A 66 -2.81 5.02 -5.81
N ASP A 67 -2.44 3.90 -6.43
CA ASP A 67 -1.32 3.92 -7.37
C ASP A 67 -1.52 3.35 -8.78
N MET A 68 -2.73 3.14 -9.23
CA MET A 68 -2.98 3.05 -10.67
C MET A 68 -3.03 4.49 -11.20
N SER A 69 -1.87 5.02 -11.57
CA SER A 69 -1.63 6.42 -11.91
C SER A 69 -2.72 7.03 -12.79
N THR A 70 -3.64 7.77 -12.15
CA THR A 70 -4.54 8.71 -12.83
C THR A 70 -3.83 10.06 -13.07
N ALA A 71 -2.51 10.11 -12.86
CA ALA A 71 -1.71 11.30 -13.10
C ALA A 71 -1.84 11.73 -14.57
N PRO A 72 -2.08 13.02 -14.81
CA PRO A 72 -2.21 13.52 -16.16
C PRO A 72 -0.90 13.35 -16.91
N ARG A 73 -0.99 13.03 -18.20
CA ARG A 73 0.13 12.93 -19.12
C ARG A 73 0.16 14.18 -20.00
N LEU A 74 1.34 14.70 -20.21
CA LEU A 74 1.54 15.87 -21.03
C LEU A 74 2.31 15.50 -22.31
N ALA A 75 1.73 15.67 -23.48
CA ALA A 75 2.39 15.34 -24.74
C ALA A 75 3.73 16.09 -24.91
N ALA A 76 3.79 17.34 -24.49
CA ALA A 76 5.00 18.17 -24.51
C ALA A 76 6.13 17.64 -23.61
N ALA A 77 5.82 16.76 -22.65
CA ALA A 77 6.83 16.11 -21.81
C ALA A 77 7.68 15.07 -22.55
N LYS A 78 7.20 14.55 -23.68
CA LYS A 78 7.90 13.54 -24.51
C LYS A 78 8.94 14.13 -25.44
N ARG A 79 9.37 15.36 -25.25
CA ARG A 79 10.46 15.96 -26.02
C ARG A 79 11.80 15.37 -25.60
N ASP A 80 12.83 15.60 -26.39
CA ASP A 80 14.23 15.38 -26.00
C ASP A 80 14.64 16.39 -24.92
N TRP A 81 15.05 15.86 -23.76
CA TRP A 81 15.54 16.63 -22.62
C TRP A 81 17.08 16.74 -22.58
N GLY A 82 17.76 16.05 -23.50
CA GLY A 82 19.21 15.90 -23.55
C GLY A 82 19.66 14.49 -23.11
N HIS A 83 20.95 14.23 -23.32
CA HIS A 83 21.51 12.88 -23.13
C HIS A 83 22.50 12.78 -21.96
N ASP A 84 22.57 13.81 -21.12
CA ASP A 84 23.39 13.76 -19.91
C ASP A 84 22.76 12.88 -18.86
N GLU A 85 23.36 11.71 -18.64
CA GLU A 85 22.94 10.73 -17.65
C GLU A 85 23.67 10.86 -16.30
N SER A 86 24.54 11.86 -16.17
CA SER A 86 25.35 12.07 -14.97
C SER A 86 24.45 12.28 -13.74
N GLY A 87 24.62 11.44 -12.72
CA GLY A 87 23.79 11.45 -11.51
C GLY A 87 22.37 10.93 -11.67
N CYS A 88 21.95 10.49 -12.87
CA CYS A 88 20.61 9.94 -13.13
C CYS A 88 20.56 8.43 -12.85
N THR A 89 20.75 8.04 -11.60
CA THR A 89 20.88 6.63 -11.18
C THR A 89 19.59 5.99 -10.73
N VAL A 90 18.47 6.73 -10.69
CA VAL A 90 17.17 6.20 -10.27
C VAL A 90 16.30 5.93 -11.49
N LEU A 91 15.88 4.67 -11.63
CA LEU A 91 14.90 4.25 -12.61
C LEU A 91 13.56 4.04 -11.89
N HIS A 92 12.46 4.50 -12.49
CA HIS A 92 11.10 4.07 -12.16
C HIS A 92 10.56 3.23 -13.31
N ILE A 93 10.18 2.00 -13.04
CA ILE A 93 9.63 1.06 -14.01
C ILE A 93 8.15 0.83 -13.67
N ASP A 94 7.29 0.91 -14.67
CA ASP A 94 5.84 0.77 -14.51
C ASP A 94 5.28 0.00 -15.71
N MET A 95 4.62 -1.13 -15.45
CA MET A 95 4.05 -2.00 -16.47
C MET A 95 2.84 -1.34 -17.13
N ASP A 96 2.73 -1.44 -18.44
CA ASP A 96 1.68 -0.79 -19.21
C ASP A 96 0.37 -1.57 -19.12
N ALA A 97 -0.66 -0.96 -18.48
CA ALA A 97 -1.99 -1.55 -18.30
C ALA A 97 -1.94 -3.01 -17.80
N PHE A 98 -1.11 -3.29 -16.81
CA PHE A 98 -0.57 -4.60 -16.43
C PHE A 98 -1.59 -5.74 -16.46
N TYR A 99 -2.69 -5.67 -15.67
CA TYR A 99 -3.66 -6.77 -15.62
C TYR A 99 -4.32 -7.03 -16.98
N ALA A 100 -4.69 -5.96 -17.68
CA ALA A 100 -5.31 -6.10 -19.01
C ALA A 100 -4.30 -6.62 -20.04
N SER A 101 -3.04 -6.20 -19.97
CA SER A 101 -1.96 -6.70 -20.83
C SER A 101 -1.68 -8.18 -20.59
N LEU A 102 -1.71 -8.65 -19.35
CA LEU A 102 -1.55 -10.05 -18.99
C LEU A 102 -2.69 -10.92 -19.55
N GLU A 103 -3.93 -10.43 -19.51
CA GLU A 103 -5.06 -11.16 -20.11
C GLU A 103 -4.97 -11.21 -21.63
N VAL A 104 -4.53 -10.12 -22.28
CA VAL A 104 -4.27 -10.11 -23.72
C VAL A 104 -3.11 -11.04 -24.09
N ALA A 105 -2.05 -11.12 -23.28
CA ALA A 105 -0.95 -12.05 -23.50
C ALA A 105 -1.39 -13.52 -23.35
N ARG A 106 -2.31 -13.82 -22.43
CA ARG A 106 -2.87 -15.15 -22.18
C ARG A 106 -3.91 -15.56 -23.23
N GLN A 107 -4.63 -14.59 -23.81
CA GLN A 107 -5.71 -14.77 -24.78
C GLN A 107 -5.45 -13.88 -26.00
N PRO A 108 -4.64 -14.33 -26.98
CA PRO A 108 -4.23 -13.51 -28.13
C PRO A 108 -5.37 -12.96 -28.98
N GLU A 109 -6.54 -13.61 -28.96
CA GLU A 109 -7.76 -13.16 -29.64
C GLU A 109 -8.34 -11.84 -29.08
N LEU A 110 -7.86 -11.40 -27.91
CA LEU A 110 -8.20 -10.11 -27.32
C LEU A 110 -7.35 -8.94 -27.85
N LYS A 111 -6.31 -9.24 -28.62
CA LYS A 111 -5.43 -8.20 -29.17
C LYS A 111 -6.20 -7.22 -30.05
N GLY A 112 -6.03 -5.94 -29.78
CA GLY A 112 -6.72 -4.85 -30.48
C GLY A 112 -8.17 -4.61 -30.04
N LYS A 113 -8.74 -5.43 -29.16
CA LYS A 113 -10.07 -5.22 -28.58
C LYS A 113 -9.98 -4.38 -27.29
N PRO A 114 -11.00 -3.58 -26.97
CA PRO A 114 -11.08 -2.92 -25.67
C PRO A 114 -11.31 -3.95 -24.56
N VAL A 115 -10.35 -4.09 -23.64
CA VAL A 115 -10.37 -5.04 -22.51
C VAL A 115 -10.39 -4.29 -21.19
N VAL A 116 -11.30 -4.69 -20.30
CA VAL A 116 -11.52 -4.12 -18.98
C VAL A 116 -11.49 -5.23 -17.93
N ILE A 117 -10.70 -5.06 -16.89
CA ILE A 117 -10.64 -6.00 -15.77
C ILE A 117 -11.53 -5.49 -14.62
N GLY A 118 -12.59 -6.26 -14.31
CA GLY A 118 -13.59 -5.94 -13.29
C GLY A 118 -15.02 -6.17 -13.79
N THR A 119 -15.72 -7.18 -13.26
CA THR A 119 -17.00 -7.68 -13.80
C THR A 119 -18.21 -7.50 -12.90
N GLY A 120 -18.04 -7.39 -11.59
CA GLY A 120 -19.14 -7.40 -10.63
C GLY A 120 -20.04 -6.15 -10.72
N PRO A 121 -21.30 -6.24 -10.25
CA PRO A 121 -22.27 -5.14 -10.34
C PRO A 121 -21.85 -3.90 -9.50
N ARG A 122 -21.12 -4.11 -8.41
CA ARG A 122 -20.57 -3.04 -7.55
C ARG A 122 -19.05 -2.89 -7.69
N SER A 123 -18.46 -3.56 -8.69
CA SER A 123 -17.02 -3.51 -8.91
C SER A 123 -16.60 -2.21 -9.57
N VAL A 124 -15.32 -1.93 -9.44
CA VAL A 124 -14.62 -0.89 -10.19
C VAL A 124 -13.71 -1.52 -11.22
N VAL A 125 -13.34 -0.75 -12.23
CA VAL A 125 -12.31 -1.10 -13.20
C VAL A 125 -10.98 -1.20 -12.47
N SER A 126 -10.43 -2.41 -12.37
CA SER A 126 -9.09 -2.62 -11.80
C SER A 126 -7.99 -2.24 -12.79
N ALA A 127 -8.19 -2.55 -14.08
CA ALA A 127 -7.32 -2.11 -15.18
C ALA A 127 -8.13 -2.04 -16.49
N ALA A 128 -7.65 -1.18 -17.40
CA ALA A 128 -8.18 -1.07 -18.76
C ALA A 128 -7.00 -0.94 -19.74
N ASN A 129 -7.01 -1.70 -20.86
CA ASN A 129 -6.00 -1.56 -21.90
C ASN A 129 -6.14 -0.22 -22.65
N TYR A 130 -5.18 0.10 -23.51
CA TYR A 130 -5.17 1.40 -24.20
C TYR A 130 -6.33 1.55 -25.18
N GLU A 131 -6.82 0.45 -25.75
CA GLU A 131 -8.02 0.43 -26.59
C GLU A 131 -9.26 0.86 -25.79
N ALA A 132 -9.46 0.31 -24.60
CA ALA A 132 -10.58 0.71 -23.73
C ALA A 132 -10.43 2.17 -23.21
N ARG A 133 -9.20 2.61 -22.92
CA ARG A 133 -8.93 3.99 -22.48
C ARG A 133 -9.30 5.05 -23.50
N ARG A 134 -9.31 4.72 -24.82
CA ARG A 134 -9.77 5.64 -25.87
C ARG A 134 -11.26 6.00 -25.74
N TYR A 135 -12.05 5.15 -25.08
CA TYR A 135 -13.45 5.41 -24.74
C TYR A 135 -13.62 6.14 -23.40
N GLY A 136 -12.54 6.62 -22.79
CA GLY A 136 -12.56 7.31 -21.48
C GLY A 136 -12.63 6.35 -20.27
N ILE A 137 -12.44 5.04 -20.48
CA ILE A 137 -12.44 4.07 -19.37
C ILE A 137 -11.10 4.13 -18.65
N ASN A 138 -11.14 4.36 -17.34
CA ASN A 138 -9.97 4.44 -16.48
C ASN A 138 -10.11 3.56 -15.24
N SER A 139 -8.99 3.25 -14.58
CA SER A 139 -8.98 2.54 -13.30
C SER A 139 -9.78 3.31 -12.24
N ALA A 140 -10.34 2.59 -11.29
CA ALA A 140 -11.25 3.06 -10.24
C ALA A 140 -12.63 3.55 -10.73
N MET A 141 -12.88 3.60 -12.05
CA MET A 141 -14.22 3.90 -12.58
C MET A 141 -15.19 2.76 -12.23
N PRO A 142 -16.46 3.04 -11.83
CA PRO A 142 -17.46 1.99 -11.69
C PRO A 142 -17.61 1.15 -12.98
N SER A 143 -17.59 -0.18 -12.86
CA SER A 143 -17.68 -1.08 -14.03
C SER A 143 -18.98 -0.88 -14.81
N ALA A 144 -20.06 -0.51 -14.12
CA ALA A 144 -21.33 -0.14 -14.78
C ALA A 144 -21.16 1.09 -15.71
N ARG A 145 -20.39 2.10 -15.27
CA ARG A 145 -20.11 3.28 -16.10
C ARG A 145 -19.22 2.93 -17.28
N ALA A 146 -18.21 2.08 -17.06
CA ALA A 146 -17.35 1.60 -18.14
C ALA A 146 -18.13 0.85 -19.24
N ARG A 147 -19.14 0.05 -18.87
CA ARG A 147 -20.04 -0.62 -19.82
C ARG A 147 -20.87 0.35 -20.64
N GLN A 148 -21.30 1.47 -20.04
CA GLN A 148 -22.02 2.51 -20.79
C GLN A 148 -21.12 3.22 -21.80
N LEU A 149 -19.85 3.46 -21.46
CA LEU A 149 -18.89 4.13 -22.35
C LEU A 149 -18.44 3.26 -23.52
N CYS A 150 -18.31 1.95 -23.32
CA CYS A 150 -17.94 1.00 -24.37
C CYS A 150 -18.70 -0.33 -24.18
N PRO A 151 -19.93 -0.43 -24.72
CA PRO A 151 -20.75 -1.64 -24.61
C PRO A 151 -20.07 -2.89 -25.21
N ASN A 152 -19.23 -2.71 -26.23
CA ASN A 152 -18.52 -3.79 -26.91
C ASN A 152 -17.17 -4.18 -26.25
N ALA A 153 -16.82 -3.56 -25.11
CA ALA A 153 -15.61 -3.93 -24.39
C ALA A 153 -15.74 -5.33 -23.79
N VAL A 154 -14.63 -6.07 -23.80
CA VAL A 154 -14.55 -7.38 -23.15
C VAL A 154 -14.25 -7.15 -21.66
N PHE A 155 -15.18 -7.55 -20.80
CA PHE A 155 -15.03 -7.47 -19.35
C PHE A 155 -14.59 -8.82 -18.78
N LEU A 156 -13.44 -8.85 -18.13
CA LEU A 156 -12.86 -10.06 -17.52
C LEU A 156 -12.81 -9.94 -15.99
N PRO A 157 -12.94 -11.05 -15.27
CA PRO A 157 -12.77 -11.06 -13.81
C PRO A 157 -11.32 -10.81 -13.44
N VAL A 158 -11.09 -10.35 -12.19
CA VAL A 158 -9.75 -10.15 -11.63
C VAL A 158 -9.15 -11.50 -11.24
N ASP A 159 -8.00 -11.87 -11.82
CA ASP A 159 -7.20 -13.04 -11.43
C ASP A 159 -5.93 -12.59 -10.67
N ILE A 160 -6.12 -12.08 -9.46
CA ILE A 160 -5.03 -11.51 -8.66
C ILE A 160 -3.91 -12.52 -8.35
N ARG A 161 -4.22 -13.83 -8.29
CA ARG A 161 -3.23 -14.88 -8.05
C ARG A 161 -2.28 -15.00 -9.24
N TYR A 162 -2.81 -15.02 -10.43
CA TYR A 162 -2.04 -15.05 -11.67
C TYR A 162 -1.20 -13.77 -11.81
N TYR A 163 -1.81 -12.59 -11.63
CA TYR A 163 -1.09 -11.32 -11.77
C TYR A 163 0.07 -11.20 -10.79
N ARG A 164 -0.11 -11.58 -9.52
CA ARG A 164 0.97 -11.61 -8.53
C ARG A 164 2.08 -12.60 -8.89
N LYS A 165 1.73 -13.78 -9.40
CA LYS A 165 2.72 -14.78 -9.81
C LYS A 165 3.60 -14.24 -10.95
N VAL A 166 3.00 -13.64 -11.98
CA VAL A 166 3.76 -13.05 -13.10
C VAL A 166 4.60 -11.86 -12.61
N SER A 167 4.01 -10.97 -11.80
CA SER A 167 4.75 -9.87 -11.17
C SER A 167 5.99 -10.35 -10.44
N GLN A 168 5.87 -11.35 -9.56
CA GLN A 168 7.01 -11.92 -8.82
C GLN A 168 8.08 -12.50 -9.76
N SER A 169 7.66 -13.12 -10.87
CA SER A 169 8.62 -13.64 -11.87
C SER A 169 9.35 -12.48 -12.57
N ILE A 170 8.65 -11.40 -12.96
CA ILE A 170 9.28 -10.21 -13.55
C ILE A 170 10.29 -9.60 -12.58
N MET A 171 9.90 -9.39 -11.31
CA MET A 171 10.77 -8.82 -10.28
C MET A 171 12.04 -9.66 -10.09
N ARG A 172 11.88 -10.98 -9.93
CA ARG A 172 13.00 -11.90 -9.70
C ARG A 172 13.88 -12.07 -10.92
N ASP A 173 13.27 -12.30 -12.10
CA ASP A 173 13.99 -12.80 -13.29
C ASP A 173 14.49 -11.68 -14.20
N VAL A 174 14.02 -10.43 -13.99
CA VAL A 174 14.47 -9.25 -14.72
C VAL A 174 15.06 -8.21 -13.78
N PHE A 175 14.29 -7.66 -12.85
CA PHE A 175 14.73 -6.48 -12.10
C PHE A 175 15.86 -6.79 -11.12
N LEU A 176 15.73 -7.84 -10.31
CA LEU A 176 16.75 -8.24 -9.34
C LEU A 176 18.02 -8.82 -9.99
N THR A 177 18.04 -9.09 -11.30
CA THR A 177 19.28 -9.46 -12.02
C THR A 177 20.15 -8.25 -12.34
N VAL A 178 19.60 -7.04 -12.29
CA VAL A 178 20.34 -5.79 -12.50
C VAL A 178 20.97 -5.30 -11.19
N THR A 179 20.17 -5.19 -10.15
CA THR A 179 20.59 -4.69 -8.82
C THR A 179 19.67 -5.23 -7.73
N ASP A 180 20.18 -5.40 -6.52
CA ASP A 180 19.42 -5.71 -5.30
C ASP A 180 18.76 -4.46 -4.68
N ARG A 181 19.15 -3.25 -5.12
CA ARG A 181 18.55 -1.98 -4.72
C ARG A 181 17.28 -1.71 -5.52
N PHE A 182 16.29 -2.57 -5.32
CA PHE A 182 14.97 -2.47 -5.95
C PHE A 182 13.89 -2.33 -4.89
N GLU A 183 13.13 -1.24 -4.94
CA GLU A 183 11.98 -0.96 -4.09
C GLU A 183 10.69 -1.23 -4.87
N GLN A 184 10.04 -2.33 -4.57
CA GLN A 184 8.74 -2.65 -5.14
C GLN A 184 7.66 -1.80 -4.46
N VAL A 185 6.92 -1.00 -5.24
CA VAL A 185 5.83 -0.13 -4.75
C VAL A 185 4.47 -0.83 -4.88
N SER A 186 4.26 -1.51 -6.00
CA SER A 186 3.03 -2.26 -6.28
C SER A 186 3.35 -3.58 -6.99
N VAL A 187 2.32 -4.26 -7.52
CA VAL A 187 2.50 -5.47 -8.34
C VAL A 187 3.08 -5.17 -9.72
N ASP A 188 3.01 -3.93 -10.17
CA ASP A 188 3.34 -3.50 -11.53
C ASP A 188 4.35 -2.37 -11.60
N GLU A 189 4.77 -1.78 -10.46
CA GLU A 189 5.75 -0.70 -10.47
C GLU A 189 6.79 -0.80 -9.34
N GLY A 190 7.94 -0.19 -9.58
CA GLY A 190 8.99 -0.06 -8.59
C GLY A 190 10.09 0.90 -8.99
N TYR A 191 10.93 1.23 -8.01
CA TYR A 191 12.12 2.04 -8.17
C TYR A 191 13.37 1.16 -8.10
N MET A 192 14.36 1.52 -8.90
CA MET A 192 15.65 0.85 -8.95
C MET A 192 16.77 1.88 -8.83
N ASP A 193 17.70 1.69 -7.90
CA ASP A 193 18.97 2.42 -7.87
C ASP A 193 20.03 1.59 -8.59
N VAL A 194 20.44 2.08 -9.75
CA VAL A 194 21.40 1.39 -10.61
C VAL A 194 22.84 1.89 -10.44
N SER A 195 23.10 2.75 -9.45
CA SER A 195 24.45 3.33 -9.24
C SER A 195 25.53 2.25 -9.15
N GLY A 196 25.28 1.15 -8.42
CA GLY A 196 26.20 0.02 -8.31
C GLY A 196 26.28 -0.88 -9.54
N ALA A 197 25.33 -0.78 -10.47
CA ALA A 197 25.29 -1.61 -11.67
C ALA A 197 26.01 -0.96 -12.87
N LEU A 198 26.34 0.31 -12.81
CA LEU A 198 26.88 1.09 -13.96
C LEU A 198 28.24 0.57 -14.45
N LEU A 199 29.08 -0.01 -13.57
CA LEU A 199 30.34 -0.64 -13.99
C LEU A 199 30.12 -1.78 -15.00
N ARG A 200 29.02 -2.52 -14.85
CA ARG A 200 28.67 -3.63 -15.75
C ARG A 200 27.87 -3.17 -16.96
N TRP A 201 26.99 -2.20 -16.78
CA TRP A 201 25.99 -1.81 -17.78
C TRP A 201 26.33 -0.54 -18.55
N GLY A 202 27.29 0.24 -18.07
CA GLY A 202 27.74 1.51 -18.66
C GLY A 202 26.82 2.67 -18.37
N LYS A 203 25.55 2.61 -18.80
CA LYS A 203 24.59 3.72 -18.72
C LYS A 203 23.23 3.31 -18.17
N PRO A 204 22.55 4.18 -17.40
CA PRO A 204 21.18 3.95 -16.95
C PRO A 204 20.20 3.68 -18.11
N SER A 205 20.33 4.39 -19.23
CA SER A 205 19.49 4.18 -20.42
C SER A 205 19.67 2.79 -21.05
N ALA A 206 20.88 2.23 -21.04
CA ALA A 206 21.11 0.86 -21.50
C ALA A 206 20.39 -0.17 -20.63
N ILE A 207 20.38 0.04 -19.30
CA ILE A 207 19.63 -0.80 -18.36
C ILE A 207 18.13 -0.69 -18.64
N GLY A 208 17.59 0.52 -18.76
CA GLY A 208 16.17 0.74 -19.05
C GLY A 208 15.72 0.10 -20.36
N ALA A 209 16.53 0.20 -21.42
CA ALA A 209 16.27 -0.44 -22.71
C ALA A 209 16.27 -1.98 -22.59
N TRP A 210 17.24 -2.54 -21.88
CA TRP A 210 17.33 -3.97 -21.66
C TRP A 210 16.14 -4.50 -20.84
N ILE A 211 15.74 -3.82 -19.77
CA ILE A 211 14.59 -4.18 -18.95
C ILE A 211 13.33 -4.23 -19.82
N ARG A 212 13.06 -3.21 -20.62
CA ARG A 212 11.90 -3.15 -21.51
C ARG A 212 11.91 -4.33 -22.50
N HIS A 213 13.05 -4.60 -23.11
CA HIS A 213 13.22 -5.71 -24.04
C HIS A 213 12.95 -7.08 -23.35
N GLU A 214 13.55 -7.32 -22.18
CA GLU A 214 13.41 -8.60 -21.50
C GLU A 214 11.99 -8.84 -20.97
N VAL A 215 11.33 -7.80 -20.46
CA VAL A 215 9.94 -7.89 -20.02
C VAL A 215 9.03 -8.24 -21.20
N GLU A 216 9.17 -7.55 -22.33
CA GLU A 216 8.35 -7.81 -23.53
C GLU A 216 8.63 -9.19 -24.11
N ARG A 217 9.90 -9.57 -24.21
CA ARG A 217 10.33 -10.86 -24.76
C ARG A 217 9.85 -12.06 -23.94
N ARG A 218 9.91 -11.98 -22.59
CA ARG A 218 9.60 -13.12 -21.70
C ARG A 218 8.16 -13.19 -21.27
N PHE A 219 7.51 -12.05 -21.10
CA PHE A 219 6.18 -11.98 -20.48
C PHE A 219 5.10 -11.45 -21.42
N HIS A 220 5.46 -11.02 -22.63
CA HIS A 220 4.56 -10.48 -23.65
C HIS A 220 3.73 -9.28 -23.17
N VAL A 221 4.28 -8.51 -22.23
CA VAL A 221 3.74 -7.24 -21.73
C VAL A 221 4.80 -6.16 -21.86
N THR A 222 4.39 -4.90 -21.98
CA THR A 222 5.32 -3.80 -22.07
C THR A 222 5.45 -3.06 -20.74
N CYS A 223 6.54 -2.33 -20.57
CA CYS A 223 6.72 -1.41 -19.45
C CYS A 223 7.30 -0.08 -19.92
N SER A 224 7.02 0.96 -19.16
CA SER A 224 7.55 2.30 -19.39
C SER A 224 8.54 2.65 -18.29
N VAL A 225 9.67 3.28 -18.68
CA VAL A 225 10.79 3.56 -17.78
C VAL A 225 11.06 5.06 -17.74
N GLY A 226 11.14 5.61 -16.53
CA GLY A 226 11.64 6.96 -16.28
C GLY A 226 13.01 6.90 -15.62
N ILE A 227 13.96 7.70 -16.10
CA ILE A 227 15.34 7.75 -15.62
C ILE A 227 15.63 9.16 -15.13
N ALA A 228 16.07 9.33 -13.90
CA ALA A 228 16.34 10.63 -13.31
C ALA A 228 17.30 10.53 -12.10
N ALA A 229 17.61 11.69 -11.51
CA ALA A 229 18.45 11.76 -10.32
C ALA A 229 17.71 11.36 -9.03
N ASN A 230 16.37 11.31 -9.02
CA ASN A 230 15.56 10.99 -7.82
C ASN A 230 14.24 10.30 -8.16
N LYS A 231 13.57 9.77 -7.15
CA LYS A 231 12.33 8.99 -7.29
C LYS A 231 11.18 9.80 -7.88
N LEU A 232 10.99 11.05 -7.46
CA LEU A 232 9.91 11.90 -7.93
C LEU A 232 9.98 12.10 -9.44
N VAL A 233 11.12 12.58 -9.93
CA VAL A 233 11.32 12.90 -11.35
C VAL A 233 11.26 11.63 -12.19
N ALA A 234 11.85 10.52 -11.73
CA ALA A 234 11.79 9.23 -12.41
C ALA A 234 10.34 8.73 -12.56
N LYS A 235 9.48 8.87 -11.52
CA LYS A 235 8.06 8.48 -11.60
C LYS A 235 7.28 9.34 -12.58
N ILE A 236 7.44 10.64 -12.53
CA ILE A 236 6.79 11.56 -13.49
C ILE A 236 7.26 11.26 -14.91
N ALA A 237 8.55 10.97 -15.11
CA ALA A 237 9.11 10.62 -16.39
C ALA A 237 8.50 9.32 -16.94
N SER A 238 8.45 8.24 -16.16
CA SER A 238 7.84 6.97 -16.60
C SER A 238 6.36 7.12 -16.94
N THR A 239 5.60 7.91 -16.16
CA THR A 239 4.19 8.21 -16.43
C THR A 239 4.00 8.88 -17.78
N ASN A 240 4.87 9.84 -18.10
CA ASN A 240 4.84 10.54 -19.39
C ASN A 240 5.44 9.72 -20.53
N ALA A 241 6.31 8.75 -20.25
CA ALA A 241 6.85 7.83 -21.25
C ALA A 241 5.80 6.85 -21.79
N LYS A 242 4.74 6.53 -21.04
CA LYS A 242 3.71 5.55 -21.42
C LYS A 242 3.03 5.86 -22.76
N PRO A 243 2.64 4.85 -23.55
CA PRO A 243 2.94 3.41 -23.39
C PRO A 243 4.30 3.03 -24.00
N ASN A 244 4.88 1.93 -23.50
CA ASN A 244 6.09 1.29 -24.02
C ASN A 244 7.22 2.29 -24.35
N GLY A 245 7.44 3.23 -23.44
CA GLY A 245 8.40 4.32 -23.65
C GLY A 245 9.50 4.34 -22.60
N MET A 246 10.51 5.13 -22.89
CA MET A 246 11.59 5.45 -21.95
C MET A 246 11.85 6.95 -22.02
N LEU A 247 11.99 7.60 -20.87
CA LEU A 247 12.24 9.04 -20.78
C LEU A 247 13.35 9.31 -19.76
N LEU A 248 14.43 9.90 -20.23
CA LEU A 248 15.53 10.38 -19.41
C LEU A 248 15.34 11.87 -19.13
N ILE A 249 15.48 12.24 -17.86
CA ILE A 249 15.49 13.65 -17.44
C ILE A 249 16.83 13.94 -16.78
N PRO A 250 17.73 14.68 -17.44
CA PRO A 250 18.98 15.11 -16.86
C PRO A 250 18.80 15.85 -15.55
N SER A 251 19.71 15.68 -14.60
CA SER A 251 19.61 16.29 -13.28
C SER A 251 19.41 17.82 -13.34
N SER A 252 20.12 18.49 -14.24
CA SER A 252 20.01 19.95 -14.51
C SER A 252 18.64 20.40 -15.02
N ARG A 253 17.85 19.50 -15.59
CA ARG A 253 16.52 19.78 -16.17
C ARG A 253 15.35 19.36 -15.27
N SER A 254 15.63 18.78 -14.10
CA SER A 254 14.61 18.24 -13.19
C SER A 254 13.55 19.27 -12.78
N ALA A 255 13.97 20.47 -12.41
CA ALA A 255 13.05 21.54 -12.01
C ALA A 255 12.15 21.98 -13.18
N GLU A 256 12.73 22.24 -14.35
CA GLU A 256 11.99 22.64 -15.56
C GLU A 256 10.96 21.56 -15.95
N PHE A 257 11.39 20.28 -15.94
CA PHE A 257 10.51 19.16 -16.26
C PHE A 257 9.31 19.07 -15.32
N VAL A 258 9.53 19.21 -14.02
CA VAL A 258 8.44 19.09 -13.04
C VAL A 258 7.53 20.31 -13.08
N GLN A 259 8.06 21.52 -13.26
CA GLN A 259 7.28 22.77 -13.29
C GLN A 259 6.33 22.87 -14.49
N MET A 260 6.62 22.19 -15.60
CA MET A 260 5.67 22.14 -16.71
C MET A 260 4.46 21.23 -16.47
N MET A 261 4.48 20.42 -15.40
CA MET A 261 3.42 19.46 -15.12
C MET A 261 2.21 20.12 -14.44
N PRO A 262 0.99 19.58 -14.66
CA PRO A 262 -0.16 19.94 -13.85
C PRO A 262 0.00 19.42 -12.40
N LEU A 263 -0.69 20.06 -11.45
CA LEU A 263 -0.57 19.76 -10.01
C LEU A 263 -0.68 18.26 -9.68
N ARG A 264 -1.62 17.56 -10.29
CA ARG A 264 -1.86 16.13 -10.03
C ARG A 264 -0.77 15.19 -10.53
N SER A 265 0.21 15.70 -11.24
CA SER A 265 1.42 14.92 -11.58
C SER A 265 2.34 14.72 -10.39
N ILE A 266 2.23 15.56 -9.36
CA ILE A 266 2.99 15.40 -8.11
C ILE A 266 2.31 14.33 -7.25
N PRO A 267 3.01 13.21 -6.92
CA PRO A 267 2.48 12.22 -6.00
C PRO A 267 2.07 12.83 -4.66
N GLY A 268 0.86 12.52 -4.18
CA GLY A 268 0.28 13.11 -2.97
C GLY A 268 -0.68 14.27 -3.23
N ILE A 269 -0.74 14.85 -4.43
CA ILE A 269 -1.77 15.81 -4.80
C ILE A 269 -2.97 15.06 -5.38
N GLY A 270 -3.93 14.73 -4.52
CA GLY A 270 -5.22 14.20 -4.92
C GLY A 270 -6.23 15.32 -5.24
N PRO A 271 -7.47 14.96 -5.71
CA PRO A 271 -8.48 15.95 -6.10
C PRO A 271 -8.82 16.97 -5.00
N LYS A 272 -8.87 16.54 -3.73
CA LYS A 272 -9.18 17.45 -2.60
C LYS A 272 -8.07 18.47 -2.36
N LEU A 273 -6.80 18.05 -2.43
CA LEU A 273 -5.68 18.96 -2.25
C LEU A 273 -5.55 19.90 -3.46
N GLU A 274 -5.72 19.39 -4.67
CA GLU A 274 -5.78 20.21 -5.88
C GLU A 274 -6.85 21.28 -5.78
N GLN A 275 -8.10 20.92 -5.42
CA GLN A 275 -9.18 21.89 -5.23
C GLN A 275 -8.82 22.94 -4.18
N ARG A 276 -8.23 22.53 -3.06
CA ARG A 276 -7.78 23.44 -2.02
C ARG A 276 -6.67 24.39 -2.52
N LEU A 277 -5.69 23.89 -3.27
CA LEU A 277 -4.64 24.72 -3.87
C LEU A 277 -5.22 25.72 -4.87
N ASN A 278 -6.20 25.29 -5.67
CA ASN A 278 -6.90 26.19 -6.59
C ASN A 278 -7.62 27.35 -5.90
N THR A 279 -8.17 27.16 -4.67
CA THR A 279 -8.77 28.27 -3.89
C THR A 279 -7.73 29.31 -3.44
N TRP A 280 -6.43 28.96 -3.46
CA TRP A 280 -5.31 29.84 -3.22
C TRP A 280 -4.70 30.43 -4.49
N GLY A 281 -5.35 30.24 -5.65
CA GLY A 281 -4.87 30.71 -6.96
C GLY A 281 -3.70 29.88 -7.51
N ILE A 282 -3.42 28.69 -6.95
CA ILE A 282 -2.33 27.81 -7.35
C ILE A 282 -2.92 26.77 -8.32
N ALA A 283 -2.63 26.90 -9.62
CA ALA A 283 -3.18 26.05 -10.68
C ALA A 283 -2.14 25.10 -11.30
N SER A 284 -0.86 25.36 -11.13
CA SER A 284 0.25 24.60 -11.73
C SER A 284 1.37 24.30 -10.74
N VAL A 285 2.27 23.40 -11.13
CA VAL A 285 3.49 23.15 -10.34
C VAL A 285 4.43 24.35 -10.42
N ALA A 286 4.41 25.12 -11.52
CA ALA A 286 5.17 26.36 -11.60
C ALA A 286 4.71 27.37 -10.54
N ASP A 287 3.41 27.51 -10.31
CA ASP A 287 2.88 28.38 -9.23
C ASP A 287 3.35 27.91 -7.86
N LEU A 288 3.32 26.60 -7.59
CA LEU A 288 3.85 26.02 -6.34
C LEU A 288 5.31 26.41 -6.11
N SER A 289 6.12 26.49 -7.16
CA SER A 289 7.54 26.80 -7.06
C SER A 289 7.83 28.23 -6.64
N GLN A 290 6.86 29.15 -6.77
CA GLN A 290 7.02 30.55 -6.40
C GLN A 290 6.68 30.82 -4.92
N LEU A 291 6.09 29.85 -4.23
CA LEU A 291 5.59 30.04 -2.87
C LEU A 291 6.67 29.77 -1.83
N SER A 292 6.61 30.52 -0.72
CA SER A 292 7.41 30.28 0.46
C SER A 292 6.88 29.04 1.23
N MET A 293 7.69 28.54 2.16
CA MET A 293 7.31 27.43 3.02
C MET A 293 6.10 27.79 3.90
N GLU A 294 6.04 29.04 4.39
CA GLU A 294 4.93 29.56 5.21
C GLU A 294 3.65 29.58 4.42
N GLN A 295 3.67 30.13 3.18
CA GLN A 295 2.52 30.17 2.30
C GLN A 295 2.00 28.77 1.96
N LEU A 296 2.91 27.82 1.65
CA LEU A 296 2.55 26.43 1.41
C LEU A 296 1.96 25.76 2.66
N THR A 297 2.47 26.08 3.86
CA THR A 297 1.92 25.54 5.10
C THR A 297 0.49 26.02 5.33
N GLN A 298 0.21 27.29 5.07
CA GLN A 298 -1.15 27.83 5.14
C GLN A 298 -2.06 27.18 4.08
N ALA A 299 -1.61 27.10 2.84
CA ALA A 299 -2.37 26.52 1.73
C ALA A 299 -2.68 25.03 1.93
N THR A 300 -1.75 24.25 2.48
CA THR A 300 -1.92 22.80 2.69
C THR A 300 -2.50 22.45 4.06
N GLY A 301 -2.37 23.34 5.06
CA GLY A 301 -2.71 23.08 6.46
C GLY A 301 -1.80 22.05 7.14
N SER A 302 -0.62 21.77 6.58
CA SER A 302 0.31 20.76 7.09
C SER A 302 1.76 21.10 6.70
N PRO A 303 2.66 21.31 7.70
CA PRO A 303 4.08 21.56 7.42
C PRO A 303 4.75 20.44 6.62
N ALA A 304 4.36 19.18 6.87
CA ALA A 304 4.90 18.02 6.15
C ALA A 304 4.50 18.03 4.67
N ASN A 305 3.23 18.34 4.37
CA ASN A 305 2.77 18.49 3.00
C ASN A 305 3.43 19.71 2.33
N ALA A 306 3.55 20.83 3.04
CA ALA A 306 4.22 22.02 2.54
C ALA A 306 5.66 21.73 2.13
N ARG A 307 6.45 21.07 3.00
CA ARG A 307 7.83 20.66 2.70
C ARG A 307 7.87 19.74 1.46
N HIS A 308 6.99 18.74 1.42
CA HIS A 308 6.92 17.84 0.26
C HIS A 308 6.66 18.61 -1.04
N LEU A 309 5.67 19.49 -1.08
CA LEU A 309 5.33 20.27 -2.27
C LEU A 309 6.41 21.28 -2.64
N TRP A 310 7.05 21.90 -1.64
CA TRP A 310 8.15 22.84 -1.86
C TRP A 310 9.34 22.16 -2.55
N MET A 311 9.74 20.98 -2.08
CA MET A 311 10.78 20.18 -2.71
C MET A 311 10.35 19.68 -4.09
N ALA A 312 9.17 19.09 -4.17
CA ALA A 312 8.65 18.50 -5.39
C ALA A 312 8.55 19.51 -6.54
N SER A 313 8.05 20.73 -6.26
CA SER A 313 7.92 21.78 -7.29
C SER A 313 9.27 22.28 -7.85
N ARG A 314 10.37 21.95 -7.17
CA ARG A 314 11.75 22.26 -7.58
C ARG A 314 12.48 21.03 -8.15
N GLY A 315 11.75 19.93 -8.39
CA GLY A 315 12.34 18.68 -8.90
C GLY A 315 13.23 17.95 -7.89
N MET A 316 13.09 18.26 -6.59
CA MET A 316 13.88 17.68 -5.52
C MET A 316 13.10 16.58 -4.76
N ASP A 317 13.81 15.52 -4.40
CA ASP A 317 13.29 14.42 -3.59
C ASP A 317 14.47 13.77 -2.84
N ASP A 318 14.43 13.79 -1.51
CA ASP A 318 15.48 13.25 -0.64
C ASP A 318 15.27 11.77 -0.28
N ARG A 319 14.18 11.14 -0.75
CA ARG A 319 13.91 9.73 -0.51
C ARG A 319 14.84 8.84 -1.31
N ILE A 320 15.49 7.92 -0.64
CA ILE A 320 16.33 6.89 -1.26
C ILE A 320 15.48 5.68 -1.70
N VAL A 321 16.00 4.89 -2.62
CA VAL A 321 15.44 3.58 -2.97
C VAL A 321 15.71 2.60 -1.82
N THR A 322 14.65 2.09 -1.21
CA THR A 322 14.72 1.23 -0.03
C THR A 322 14.11 -0.13 -0.34
N PRO A 323 14.90 -1.21 -0.47
CA PRO A 323 14.40 -2.54 -0.84
C PRO A 323 13.44 -3.15 0.18
N THR A 324 13.54 -2.72 1.44
CA THR A 324 12.72 -3.27 2.53
C THR A 324 11.56 -2.34 2.86
N HIS A 325 10.35 -2.87 2.78
CA HIS A 325 9.14 -2.16 3.22
C HIS A 325 8.71 -2.67 4.60
N VAL A 326 8.54 -1.73 5.54
CA VAL A 326 7.99 -2.05 6.85
C VAL A 326 6.46 -1.97 6.78
N GLU A 327 5.79 -3.10 6.92
CA GLU A 327 4.33 -3.11 7.00
C GLU A 327 3.85 -2.39 8.26
N LYS A 328 2.94 -1.44 8.08
CA LYS A 328 2.35 -0.66 9.18
C LYS A 328 1.00 -1.22 9.63
N SER A 329 0.27 -1.85 8.71
CA SER A 329 -1.07 -2.40 8.96
C SER A 329 -1.39 -3.53 7.99
N ILE A 330 -2.26 -4.44 8.41
CA ILE A 330 -2.84 -5.50 7.59
C ILE A 330 -4.35 -5.36 7.67
N GLY A 331 -5.05 -5.37 6.53
CA GLY A 331 -6.50 -5.21 6.50
C GLY A 331 -7.19 -6.13 5.50
N SER A 332 -8.48 -6.34 5.73
CA SER A 332 -9.41 -7.02 4.83
C SER A 332 -10.74 -6.28 4.87
N GLU A 333 -11.25 -5.88 3.71
CA GLU A 333 -12.55 -5.22 3.59
C GLU A 333 -13.31 -5.76 2.38
N GLU A 334 -14.62 -5.83 2.51
CA GLU A 334 -15.51 -6.34 1.46
C GLU A 334 -16.69 -5.40 1.24
N THR A 335 -17.00 -5.12 -0.01
CA THR A 335 -18.25 -4.46 -0.41
C THR A 335 -19.30 -5.54 -0.61
N LEU A 336 -20.34 -5.53 0.21
CA LEU A 336 -21.43 -6.50 0.15
C LEU A 336 -22.17 -6.40 -1.20
N LEU A 337 -22.71 -7.52 -1.67
CA LEU A 337 -23.51 -7.56 -2.91
C LEU A 337 -24.73 -6.66 -2.81
N GLU A 338 -25.37 -6.63 -1.64
CA GLU A 338 -26.50 -5.75 -1.30
C GLU A 338 -26.24 -5.04 0.01
N ASP A 339 -26.80 -3.85 0.19
CA ASP A 339 -26.74 -3.15 1.46
C ASP A 339 -27.61 -3.89 2.48
N THR A 340 -27.08 -4.11 3.69
CA THR A 340 -27.78 -4.93 4.67
C THR A 340 -28.00 -4.25 6.01
N THR A 341 -29.12 -4.53 6.63
CA THR A 341 -29.39 -4.26 8.06
C THR A 341 -29.33 -5.55 8.90
N ASP A 342 -29.04 -6.71 8.30
CA ASP A 342 -28.90 -7.95 9.04
C ASP A 342 -27.53 -8.00 9.75
N GLN A 343 -27.58 -7.97 11.09
CA GLN A 343 -26.38 -8.03 11.93
C GLN A 343 -25.62 -9.35 11.72
N ARG A 344 -26.29 -10.46 11.44
CA ARG A 344 -25.62 -11.77 11.23
C ARG A 344 -24.71 -11.73 10.01
N ILE A 345 -25.15 -11.09 8.90
CA ILE A 345 -24.33 -10.90 7.71
C ILE A 345 -23.11 -10.04 8.04
N ALA A 346 -23.31 -8.96 8.81
CA ALA A 346 -22.24 -8.08 9.23
C ALA A 346 -21.21 -8.81 10.11
N CYS A 347 -21.68 -9.57 11.09
CA CYS A 347 -20.82 -10.36 11.97
C CYS A 347 -20.08 -11.49 11.23
N GLN A 348 -20.73 -12.14 10.27
CA GLN A 348 -20.07 -13.12 9.41
C GLN A 348 -18.92 -12.48 8.62
N GLN A 349 -19.15 -11.32 8.01
CA GLN A 349 -18.11 -10.62 7.25
C GLN A 349 -16.94 -10.17 8.15
N LEU A 350 -17.23 -9.69 9.36
CA LEU A 350 -16.18 -9.38 10.34
C LEU A 350 -15.35 -10.62 10.69
N ARG A 351 -16.00 -11.78 10.88
CA ARG A 351 -15.34 -13.05 11.18
C ARG A 351 -14.43 -13.50 10.04
N GLU A 352 -14.90 -13.43 8.80
CA GLU A 352 -14.11 -13.78 7.62
C GLU A 352 -12.90 -12.86 7.46
N SER A 353 -13.08 -11.55 7.69
CA SER A 353 -11.99 -10.57 7.70
C SER A 353 -10.96 -10.86 8.80
N CYS A 354 -11.41 -11.17 10.03
CA CYS A 354 -10.52 -11.53 11.13
C CYS A 354 -9.72 -12.80 10.82
N ASN A 355 -10.34 -13.82 10.26
CA ASN A 355 -9.67 -15.07 9.85
C ASN A 355 -8.58 -14.79 8.79
N THR A 356 -8.89 -13.95 7.81
CA THR A 356 -7.95 -13.56 6.74
C THR A 356 -6.75 -12.80 7.30
N ILE A 357 -7.02 -11.84 8.20
CA ILE A 357 -5.98 -11.03 8.85
C ILE A 357 -5.12 -11.89 9.77
N ALA A 358 -5.73 -12.71 10.62
CA ALA A 358 -5.01 -13.58 11.55
C ALA A 358 -4.06 -14.54 10.83
N ARG A 359 -4.53 -15.18 9.74
CA ARG A 359 -3.66 -15.98 8.86
C ARG A 359 -2.51 -15.17 8.28
N SER A 360 -2.79 -13.95 7.81
CA SER A 360 -1.75 -13.08 7.25
C SER A 360 -0.71 -12.68 8.29
N LEU A 361 -1.14 -12.37 9.52
CA LEU A 361 -0.24 -12.08 10.64
C LEU A 361 0.69 -13.27 10.93
N ARG A 362 0.12 -14.47 11.12
CA ARG A 362 0.89 -15.70 11.41
C ARG A 362 1.87 -16.03 10.29
N ASN A 363 1.43 -15.99 9.03
CA ASN A 363 2.29 -16.30 7.87
C ASN A 363 3.49 -15.35 7.73
N ARG A 364 3.38 -14.12 8.24
CA ARG A 364 4.43 -13.10 8.18
C ARG A 364 5.19 -12.94 9.50
N GLY A 365 4.81 -13.72 10.52
CA GLY A 365 5.40 -13.68 11.86
C GLY A 365 5.15 -12.36 12.58
N PHE A 366 3.98 -11.77 12.42
CA PHE A 366 3.57 -10.54 13.13
C PHE A 366 2.45 -10.81 14.15
N MET A 367 2.41 -9.95 15.15
CA MET A 367 1.27 -9.73 16.05
C MET A 367 0.84 -8.27 15.95
N ALA A 368 -0.44 -7.99 16.19
CA ALA A 368 -1.00 -6.65 16.08
C ALA A 368 -1.58 -6.18 17.42
N ARG A 369 -1.44 -4.89 17.72
CA ARG A 369 -1.93 -4.30 18.97
C ARG A 369 -3.19 -3.45 18.81
N THR A 370 -3.48 -2.93 17.62
CA THR A 370 -4.66 -2.08 17.39
C THR A 370 -5.57 -2.72 16.36
N VAL A 371 -6.85 -2.85 16.69
CA VAL A 371 -7.91 -3.34 15.79
C VAL A 371 -8.78 -2.15 15.39
N THR A 372 -9.07 -2.02 14.12
CA THR A 372 -9.95 -0.99 13.57
C THR A 372 -11.05 -1.63 12.73
N VAL A 373 -12.31 -1.29 13.03
CA VAL A 373 -13.45 -1.62 12.18
C VAL A 373 -13.81 -0.41 11.32
N LYS A 374 -14.10 -0.66 10.04
CA LYS A 374 -14.52 0.32 9.06
C LYS A 374 -15.86 -0.09 8.50
N LEU A 375 -16.82 0.82 8.54
CA LEU A 375 -18.13 0.67 7.89
C LEU A 375 -18.29 1.72 6.81
N ARG A 376 -18.92 1.36 5.70
CA ARG A 376 -19.43 2.29 4.70
C ARG A 376 -20.92 2.08 4.58
N PHE A 377 -21.67 3.17 4.54
CA PHE A 377 -23.13 3.13 4.44
C PHE A 377 -23.61 3.37 3.01
N THR A 378 -24.92 3.27 2.79
CA THR A 378 -25.57 3.49 1.49
C THR A 378 -25.29 4.90 0.92
N ASP A 379 -25.18 5.91 1.79
CA ASP A 379 -24.81 7.29 1.42
C ASP A 379 -23.33 7.48 1.09
N LEU A 380 -22.58 6.38 1.03
CA LEU A 380 -21.14 6.29 0.76
C LEU A 380 -20.25 6.94 1.82
N ARG A 381 -20.80 7.38 2.95
CA ARG A 381 -20.00 7.88 4.08
C ARG A 381 -19.39 6.73 4.85
N TYR A 382 -18.20 6.98 5.42
CA TYR A 382 -17.47 6.02 6.24
C TYR A 382 -17.58 6.35 7.72
N ARG A 383 -17.60 5.31 8.54
CA ARG A 383 -17.23 5.39 9.97
C ARG A 383 -16.10 4.41 10.24
N THR A 384 -15.16 4.80 11.09
CA THR A 384 -14.10 3.92 11.59
C THR A 384 -14.02 4.05 13.11
N ARG A 385 -13.77 2.94 13.77
CA ARG A 385 -13.50 2.94 15.21
C ARG A 385 -12.40 1.94 15.51
N SER A 386 -11.52 2.30 16.46
CA SER A 386 -10.35 1.52 16.80
C SER A 386 -10.34 1.19 18.29
N CYS A 387 -9.76 0.02 18.60
CA CYS A 387 -9.45 -0.40 19.96
C CYS A 387 -8.01 -0.87 20.03
N THR A 388 -7.29 -0.44 21.05
CA THR A 388 -5.94 -0.97 21.34
C THR A 388 -6.08 -2.10 22.33
N LEU A 389 -5.61 -3.28 21.93
CA LEU A 389 -5.63 -4.48 22.76
C LEU A 389 -4.64 -4.34 23.94
N GLY A 390 -4.97 -4.93 25.06
CA GLY A 390 -4.07 -5.00 26.22
C GLY A 390 -2.77 -5.71 25.88
N GLN A 391 -2.85 -6.77 25.05
CA GLN A 391 -1.69 -7.51 24.53
C GLN A 391 -1.78 -7.65 23.02
N PRO A 392 -0.62 -7.72 22.29
CA PRO A 392 -0.62 -8.01 20.87
C PRO A 392 -1.20 -9.39 20.57
N ALA A 393 -1.95 -9.51 19.47
CA ALA A 393 -2.63 -10.75 19.07
C ALA A 393 -2.45 -11.05 17.58
N ASP A 394 -2.51 -12.35 17.23
CA ASP A 394 -2.51 -12.86 15.85
C ASP A 394 -3.60 -13.95 15.64
N ALA A 395 -4.52 -14.10 16.59
CA ALA A 395 -5.61 -15.08 16.56
C ALA A 395 -6.96 -14.41 16.24
N ALA A 396 -7.73 -15.01 15.35
CA ALA A 396 -9.07 -14.52 15.00
C ALA A 396 -10.03 -14.55 16.18
N SER A 397 -9.87 -15.53 17.07
CA SER A 397 -10.62 -15.68 18.33
C SER A 397 -10.45 -14.47 19.28
N THR A 398 -9.31 -13.76 19.20
CA THR A 398 -9.08 -12.51 19.95
C THR A 398 -9.56 -11.27 19.19
N LEU A 399 -9.37 -11.24 17.87
CA LEU A 399 -9.71 -10.08 17.05
C LEU A 399 -11.22 -9.91 16.86
N TYR A 400 -11.93 -11.01 16.64
CA TYR A 400 -13.35 -10.98 16.27
C TYR A 400 -14.27 -10.40 17.37
N PRO A 401 -14.20 -10.81 18.66
CA PRO A 401 -15.02 -10.21 19.72
C PRO A 401 -14.80 -8.70 19.83
N THR A 402 -13.54 -8.24 19.70
CA THR A 402 -13.21 -6.81 19.65
C THR A 402 -13.91 -6.11 18.48
N CYS A 403 -13.95 -6.74 17.30
CA CYS A 403 -14.63 -6.17 16.13
C CYS A 403 -16.15 -6.06 16.34
N VAL A 404 -16.79 -7.04 16.97
CA VAL A 404 -18.23 -7.00 17.29
C VAL A 404 -18.53 -5.88 18.29
N THR A 405 -17.72 -5.73 19.34
CA THR A 405 -17.83 -4.61 20.29
C THR A 405 -17.71 -3.27 19.60
N LEU A 406 -16.75 -3.12 18.68
CA LEU A 406 -16.57 -1.90 17.90
C LEU A 406 -17.75 -1.63 16.96
N LEU A 407 -18.31 -2.66 16.31
CA LEU A 407 -19.51 -2.56 15.47
C LEU A 407 -20.69 -1.99 16.27
N HIS A 408 -21.01 -2.61 17.44
CA HIS A 408 -22.09 -2.18 18.31
C HIS A 408 -21.89 -0.73 18.78
N ALA A 409 -20.68 -0.42 19.24
CA ALA A 409 -20.35 0.94 19.70
C ALA A 409 -20.39 2.00 18.59
N MET A 410 -20.12 1.64 17.30
CA MET A 410 -20.23 2.56 16.17
C MET A 410 -21.68 2.84 15.77
N LEU A 411 -22.58 1.91 16.06
CA LEU A 411 -23.97 1.98 15.66
C LEU A 411 -24.90 2.28 16.85
N ASP A 412 -24.33 2.61 18.03
CA ASP A 412 -25.05 2.90 19.27
C ASP A 412 -26.02 1.76 19.67
N MET A 413 -25.65 0.50 19.37
CA MET A 413 -26.44 -0.69 19.70
C MET A 413 -26.23 -1.07 21.16
N ARG A 414 -27.31 -1.48 21.80
CA ARG A 414 -27.28 -1.93 23.21
C ARG A 414 -27.69 -3.39 23.29
N GLY A 415 -26.99 -4.15 24.15
CA GLY A 415 -27.24 -5.59 24.37
C GLY A 415 -26.52 -6.49 23.39
N ASP A 416 -26.55 -7.80 23.67
CA ASP A 416 -25.86 -8.85 22.92
C ASP A 416 -26.80 -9.64 22.00
N ASP A 417 -28.00 -9.11 21.71
CA ASP A 417 -28.96 -9.78 20.84
C ASP A 417 -28.47 -9.74 19.39
N ALA A 418 -27.93 -10.87 18.93
CA ALA A 418 -27.42 -11.05 17.57
C ALA A 418 -28.52 -10.99 16.49
N THR A 419 -29.79 -10.94 16.86
CA THR A 419 -30.94 -10.85 15.94
C THR A 419 -31.40 -9.43 15.74
N GLN A 420 -30.91 -8.47 16.55
CA GLN A 420 -31.27 -7.06 16.42
C GLN A 420 -30.78 -6.50 15.06
N PRO A 421 -31.66 -5.86 14.28
CA PRO A 421 -31.24 -5.27 13.02
C PRO A 421 -30.30 -4.07 13.24
N LEU A 422 -29.35 -3.89 12.34
CA LEU A 422 -28.49 -2.70 12.33
C LEU A 422 -29.35 -1.45 12.12
N PRO A 423 -29.09 -0.34 12.85
CA PRO A 423 -29.89 0.89 12.78
C PRO A 423 -29.88 1.57 11.40
N ARG A 424 -28.92 1.22 10.55
CA ARG A 424 -28.81 1.74 9.18
C ARG A 424 -28.12 0.72 8.27
N PRO A 425 -28.48 0.69 6.96
CA PRO A 425 -27.91 -0.27 6.02
C PRO A 425 -26.41 -0.06 5.84
N VAL A 426 -25.66 -1.14 5.89
CA VAL A 426 -24.21 -1.19 5.68
C VAL A 426 -23.91 -1.75 4.30
N ARG A 427 -23.03 -1.07 3.57
CA ARG A 427 -22.60 -1.40 2.22
C ARG A 427 -21.23 -2.09 2.16
N LEU A 428 -20.31 -1.70 3.05
CA LEU A 428 -18.96 -2.26 3.14
C LEU A 428 -18.60 -2.46 4.59
N ILE A 429 -17.95 -3.57 4.86
CA ILE A 429 -17.42 -3.92 6.17
C ILE A 429 -15.95 -4.27 6.00
N GLY A 430 -15.12 -3.67 6.86
CA GLY A 430 -13.69 -3.90 6.86
C GLY A 430 -13.12 -3.98 8.26
N VAL A 431 -12.05 -4.74 8.37
CA VAL A 431 -11.20 -4.82 9.55
C VAL A 431 -9.77 -4.51 9.14
N SER A 432 -9.07 -3.75 9.94
CA SER A 432 -7.62 -3.57 9.78
C SER A 432 -6.96 -3.64 11.16
N VAL A 433 -5.72 -4.12 11.15
CA VAL A 433 -4.89 -4.18 12.35
C VAL A 433 -3.59 -3.42 12.14
N SER A 434 -3.12 -2.76 13.19
CA SER A 434 -1.89 -1.95 13.18
C SER A 434 -1.13 -2.10 14.49
N GLY A 435 0.00 -1.36 14.63
CA GLY A 435 0.90 -1.59 15.76
C GLY A 435 1.53 -2.97 15.66
N LEU A 436 2.04 -3.30 14.44
CA LEU A 436 2.60 -4.62 14.15
C LEU A 436 3.96 -4.78 14.83
N THR A 437 4.13 -5.90 15.55
CA THR A 437 5.37 -6.33 16.19
C THR A 437 5.74 -7.72 15.71
N LYS A 438 7.04 -8.06 15.65
CA LYS A 438 7.48 -9.41 15.33
C LYS A 438 7.10 -10.37 16.45
N ALA A 439 6.45 -11.48 16.12
CA ALA A 439 5.98 -12.47 17.09
C ALA A 439 7.13 -13.03 17.97
N ASN A 440 8.32 -13.21 17.37
CA ASN A 440 9.50 -13.71 18.10
C ASN A 440 10.12 -12.70 19.08
N ASN A 441 9.81 -11.41 18.95
CA ASN A 441 10.35 -10.33 19.79
C ASN A 441 9.31 -9.80 20.79
N THR A 442 8.11 -10.39 20.81
CA THR A 442 7.02 -9.93 21.68
C THR A 442 7.01 -10.82 22.91
N ALA A 443 7.60 -10.34 24.02
CA ALA A 443 7.37 -10.91 25.32
C ALA A 443 5.90 -10.62 25.68
N ILE A 444 5.08 -11.65 25.78
CA ILE A 444 3.74 -11.56 26.32
C ILE A 444 3.90 -11.53 27.83
N GLN A 445 3.90 -10.32 28.41
CA GLN A 445 3.93 -10.16 29.85
C GLN A 445 2.51 -10.33 30.37
N PRO A 446 2.21 -11.34 31.21
CA PRO A 446 0.91 -11.45 31.82
C PRO A 446 0.59 -10.16 32.60
N SER A 447 -0.65 -9.68 32.50
CA SER A 447 -1.08 -8.54 33.34
C SER A 447 -1.17 -8.97 34.80
N LEU A 448 -1.14 -7.98 35.70
CA LEU A 448 -1.33 -8.29 37.13
C LEU A 448 -2.70 -8.95 37.37
N ASP A 449 -3.71 -8.59 36.58
CA ASP A 449 -5.05 -9.22 36.61
C ASP A 449 -4.99 -10.66 36.12
N ASP A 450 -4.21 -10.97 35.07
CA ASP A 450 -3.97 -12.34 34.61
C ASP A 450 -3.29 -13.18 35.70
N LEU A 451 -2.35 -12.60 36.45
CA LEU A 451 -1.64 -13.27 37.56
C LEU A 451 -2.52 -13.43 38.82
N LEU A 452 -3.46 -12.52 39.06
CA LEU A 452 -4.42 -12.62 40.16
C LEU A 452 -5.55 -13.59 39.85
N GLU A 453 -5.94 -13.74 38.59
CA GLU A 453 -6.93 -14.72 38.10
C GLU A 453 -6.34 -16.15 38.02
N GLU A 454 -5.02 -16.30 37.87
CA GLU A 454 -4.32 -17.61 37.88
C GLU A 454 -4.48 -18.37 39.18
N HIS A 455 -4.77 -17.71 40.32
CA HIS A 455 -5.09 -18.37 41.58
C HIS A 455 -6.53 -18.90 41.68
N GLY A 456 -7.37 -18.63 40.64
CA GLY A 456 -8.76 -19.06 40.62
C GLY A 456 -9.25 -19.77 39.34
N ARG A 457 -8.50 -19.65 38.23
CA ARG A 457 -8.90 -20.21 36.93
C ARG A 457 -7.69 -20.58 36.07
N THR A 458 -7.29 -21.83 36.13
CA THR A 458 -6.18 -22.42 35.34
C THR A 458 -6.48 -22.59 33.84
N ASP A 459 -7.57 -22.01 33.30
CA ASP A 459 -8.08 -22.43 31.99
C ASP A 459 -7.98 -21.42 30.83
N GLU A 460 -7.94 -20.09 31.08
CA GLU A 460 -8.09 -19.11 29.99
C GLU A 460 -6.81 -18.88 29.17
N THR A 461 -5.66 -18.81 29.79
CA THR A 461 -4.37 -18.66 29.05
C THR A 461 -4.04 -19.93 28.27
N THR A 462 -4.35 -21.09 28.86
CA THR A 462 -4.22 -22.39 28.21
C THR A 462 -5.21 -22.51 27.05
N THR A 463 -6.43 -22.00 27.19
CA THR A 463 -7.46 -21.99 26.15
C THR A 463 -7.08 -21.07 24.99
N SER A 464 -6.56 -19.87 25.24
CA SER A 464 -6.08 -18.94 24.18
C SER A 464 -4.93 -19.54 23.38
N ASN A 465 -3.95 -20.17 24.04
CA ASN A 465 -2.85 -20.84 23.35
C ASN A 465 -3.30 -22.07 22.57
N ARG A 466 -4.26 -22.84 23.06
CA ARG A 466 -4.88 -23.98 22.35
C ARG A 466 -5.67 -23.51 21.13
N LEU A 467 -6.46 -22.43 21.24
CA LEU A 467 -7.19 -21.85 20.10
C LEU A 467 -6.22 -21.33 19.02
N ARG A 468 -5.14 -20.64 19.41
CA ARG A 468 -4.11 -20.19 18.50
C ARG A 468 -3.43 -21.36 17.76
N ALA A 469 -3.11 -22.44 18.47
CA ALA A 469 -2.54 -23.65 17.89
C ALA A 469 -3.53 -24.32 16.92
N ALA A 470 -4.82 -24.41 17.29
CA ALA A 470 -5.87 -24.94 16.44
C ALA A 470 -6.05 -24.09 15.16
N GLU A 471 -6.04 -22.76 15.27
CA GLU A 471 -6.08 -21.86 14.10
C GLU A 471 -4.86 -22.05 13.19
N ALA A 472 -3.66 -22.24 13.74
CA ALA A 472 -2.45 -22.52 12.97
C ALA A 472 -2.52 -23.88 12.24
N ALA A 473 -3.05 -24.90 12.89
CA ALA A 473 -3.29 -26.22 12.27
C ALA A 473 -4.31 -26.12 11.12
N LEU A 474 -5.39 -25.35 11.31
CA LEU A 474 -6.37 -25.08 10.25
C LEU A 474 -5.77 -24.34 9.06
N ASP A 475 -4.87 -23.39 9.32
CA ASP A 475 -4.18 -22.68 8.24
C ASP A 475 -3.35 -23.66 7.37
N ALA A 476 -2.71 -24.64 7.99
CA ALA A 476 -1.97 -25.70 7.28
C ALA A 476 -2.91 -26.57 6.42
N VAL A 477 -4.05 -26.98 6.97
CA VAL A 477 -5.08 -27.76 6.25
C VAL A 477 -5.64 -26.95 5.07
N ARG A 478 -6.01 -25.68 5.29
CA ARG A 478 -6.54 -24.80 4.25
C ARG A 478 -5.53 -24.48 3.16
N SER A 479 -4.27 -24.37 3.52
CA SER A 479 -3.17 -24.18 2.54
C SER A 479 -3.04 -25.38 1.60
N LYS A 480 -3.27 -26.59 2.10
CA LYS A 480 -3.13 -27.86 1.35
C LYS A 480 -4.39 -28.21 0.55
N TYR A 481 -5.57 -27.99 1.11
CA TYR A 481 -6.84 -28.49 0.58
C TYR A 481 -7.82 -27.39 0.14
N GLY A 482 -7.46 -26.10 0.26
CA GLY A 482 -8.31 -24.96 -0.07
C GLY A 482 -9.04 -24.39 1.13
N ASN A 483 -9.51 -23.12 0.99
CA ASN A 483 -10.05 -22.34 2.10
C ASN A 483 -11.35 -22.89 2.71
N GLN A 484 -12.08 -23.73 1.96
CA GLN A 484 -13.36 -24.33 2.42
C GLN A 484 -13.19 -25.72 3.06
N ALA A 485 -11.96 -26.25 3.09
CA ALA A 485 -11.72 -27.62 3.55
C ALA A 485 -11.97 -27.86 5.05
N ALA A 486 -11.89 -26.83 5.88
CA ALA A 486 -12.19 -26.92 7.30
C ALA A 486 -12.52 -25.54 7.89
N ASN A 487 -13.50 -25.49 8.81
CA ASN A 487 -13.86 -24.33 9.61
C ASN A 487 -13.85 -24.72 11.10
N LEU A 488 -13.41 -23.80 11.96
CA LEU A 488 -13.71 -23.91 13.39
C LEU A 488 -15.21 -23.65 13.54
N GLY A 489 -15.95 -24.60 14.05
CA GLY A 489 -17.37 -24.47 14.40
C GLY A 489 -17.55 -23.62 15.67
N ILE A 490 -17.07 -22.37 15.64
CA ILE A 490 -17.21 -21.40 16.74
C ILE A 490 -18.21 -20.34 16.33
#